data_238f1f44509d80958781be98780a6cc4
#
_entry.id   238f1f44509d80958781be98780a6cc4
#
_cell.length_a   1.000
_cell.length_b   1.000
_cell.length_c   1.000
_cell.angle_alpha   90.00
_cell.angle_beta   90.00
_cell.angle_gamma   90.00
#
_symmetry.space_group_name_H-M   'P 1'
#
loop_
_entity.id
_entity.type
_entity.pdbx_description
1 polymer ?
#
loop_
_entity_poly.entity_id
_entity_poly.type
_entity_poly.pdbx_seq_one_letter_code
_entity_poly.pdbx_strand_id
1 'polypeptide(L)'
;PPSNPSLLKGKKIAICCTNGVEEVEILGSMRWLSEHGATVHIVAPRVGEFPPSLGLRFPEIARTHVLAIRLMENAGWLKIDCYLDEAKVADYDAVILPGGCWNPDFLRADKDAQNFTRDMHAAGKPTCGICHGPWVMVSAKMLKGKKATAVWNIQIDLENAGATVIDEPCVVDGNLITARFPYDLPRMIDALAKQLVAA
;
A
#
# COMPACT_ATOMS: atom_id res chain seq x y z
N PRO A 1 -25.07 4.11 -5.77
CA PRO A 1 -24.69 4.57 -4.45
C PRO A 1 -24.34 3.37 -3.55
N PRO A 2 -23.37 3.50 -2.62
CA PRO A 2 -23.02 2.42 -1.71
C PRO A 2 -24.20 2.06 -0.81
N SER A 3 -24.30 0.79 -0.42
CA SER A 3 -25.36 0.29 0.45
C SER A 3 -25.31 0.90 1.86
N ASN A 4 -24.13 1.35 2.31
CA ASN A 4 -23.92 2.03 3.57
C ASN A 4 -22.83 3.11 3.46
N PRO A 5 -23.16 4.36 3.11
CA PRO A 5 -22.19 5.43 2.90
C PRO A 5 -21.53 5.93 4.20
N SER A 6 -21.97 5.46 5.36
CA SER A 6 -21.43 5.83 6.66
C SER A 6 -20.67 4.69 7.34
N LEU A 7 -20.46 3.58 6.66
CA LEU A 7 -19.86 2.35 7.21
C LEU A 7 -18.52 2.62 7.91
N LEU A 8 -17.70 3.48 7.30
CA LEU A 8 -16.34 3.80 7.77
C LEU A 8 -16.21 5.26 8.21
N LYS A 9 -17.34 5.87 8.64
CA LYS A 9 -17.33 7.27 9.11
C LYS A 9 -16.34 7.45 10.27
N GLY A 10 -15.46 8.43 10.15
CA GLY A 10 -14.44 8.73 11.16
C GLY A 10 -13.16 7.90 11.03
N LYS A 11 -13.13 6.88 10.19
CA LYS A 11 -11.91 6.11 9.90
C LYS A 11 -11.01 6.84 8.92
N LYS A 12 -9.70 6.77 9.14
CA LYS A 12 -8.68 7.38 8.30
C LYS A 12 -7.65 6.35 7.84
N ILE A 13 -7.50 6.20 6.54
CA ILE A 13 -6.67 5.18 5.91
C ILE A 13 -5.51 5.83 5.16
N ALA A 14 -4.29 5.35 5.42
CA ALA A 14 -3.11 5.71 4.65
C ALA A 14 -2.95 4.75 3.46
N ILE A 15 -2.79 5.28 2.25
CA ILE A 15 -2.25 4.53 1.11
C ILE A 15 -0.80 4.95 0.98
N CYS A 16 0.11 4.07 1.41
CA CYS A 16 1.54 4.32 1.40
C CYS A 16 2.11 3.91 0.05
N CYS A 17 2.54 4.88 -0.75
CA CYS A 17 3.03 4.65 -2.11
C CYS A 17 3.98 5.74 -2.60
N THR A 18 4.65 5.47 -3.72
CA THR A 18 5.50 6.41 -4.45
C THR A 18 5.25 6.31 -5.96
N ASN A 19 6.11 6.90 -6.77
CA ASN A 19 5.98 6.87 -8.23
C ASN A 19 5.96 5.45 -8.79
N GLY A 20 5.15 5.23 -9.81
CA GLY A 20 4.95 3.94 -10.45
C GLY A 20 3.93 3.06 -9.73
N VAL A 21 3.02 3.67 -8.95
CA VAL A 21 1.91 2.98 -8.31
C VAL A 21 0.84 2.57 -9.33
N GLU A 22 0.31 1.35 -9.20
CA GLU A 22 -0.75 0.85 -10.09
C GLU A 22 -2.07 1.62 -9.88
N GLU A 23 -2.54 2.29 -10.94
CA GLU A 23 -3.71 3.18 -10.91
C GLU A 23 -4.95 2.52 -10.32
N VAL A 24 -5.29 1.32 -10.79
CA VAL A 24 -6.53 0.65 -10.40
C VAL A 24 -6.53 0.26 -8.92
N GLU A 25 -5.37 -0.05 -8.35
CA GLU A 25 -5.25 -0.45 -6.96
C GLU A 25 -5.39 0.76 -6.02
N ILE A 26 -4.83 1.91 -6.41
CA ILE A 26 -4.94 3.12 -5.61
C ILE A 26 -6.31 3.79 -5.78
N LEU A 27 -6.77 4.02 -7.00
CA LEU A 27 -8.04 4.69 -7.23
C LEU A 27 -9.24 3.83 -6.83
N GLY A 28 -9.17 2.52 -7.06
CA GLY A 28 -10.19 1.57 -6.62
C GLY A 28 -10.35 1.56 -5.10
N SER A 29 -9.23 1.51 -4.37
CA SER A 29 -9.23 1.60 -2.90
C SER A 29 -9.77 2.93 -2.41
N MET A 30 -9.25 4.06 -2.94
CA MET A 30 -9.66 5.41 -2.55
C MET A 30 -11.16 5.62 -2.77
N ARG A 31 -11.64 5.25 -3.96
CA ARG A 31 -13.04 5.43 -4.30
C ARG A 31 -13.96 4.67 -3.36
N TRP A 32 -13.73 3.36 -3.21
CA TRP A 32 -14.59 2.53 -2.39
C TRP A 32 -14.60 3.00 -0.92
N LEU A 33 -13.43 3.23 -0.34
CA LEU A 33 -13.29 3.67 1.06
C LEU A 33 -13.94 5.03 1.30
N SER A 34 -13.75 6.00 0.39
CA SER A 34 -14.34 7.34 0.49
C SER A 34 -15.86 7.31 0.31
N GLU A 35 -16.37 6.51 -0.62
CA GLU A 35 -17.82 6.32 -0.82
C GLU A 35 -18.50 5.70 0.42
N HIS A 36 -17.74 5.02 1.28
CA HIS A 36 -18.21 4.45 2.54
C HIS A 36 -17.87 5.31 3.78
N GLY A 37 -17.42 6.55 3.56
CA GLY A 37 -17.27 7.56 4.61
C GLY A 37 -15.88 7.65 5.26
N ALA A 38 -14.90 6.90 4.78
CA ALA A 38 -13.52 7.02 5.26
C ALA A 38 -12.81 8.24 4.69
N THR A 39 -11.86 8.79 5.43
CA THR A 39 -10.85 9.71 4.91
C THR A 39 -9.67 8.90 4.42
N VAL A 40 -9.25 9.12 3.18
CA VAL A 40 -8.12 8.38 2.58
C VAL A 40 -7.04 9.36 2.18
N HIS A 41 -5.83 9.12 2.65
CA HIS A 41 -4.64 9.92 2.34
C HIS A 41 -3.64 9.11 1.50
N ILE A 42 -3.08 9.75 0.49
CA ILE A 42 -1.86 9.29 -0.17
C ILE A 42 -0.69 9.75 0.70
N VAL A 43 0.04 8.78 1.24
CA VAL A 43 1.21 8.99 2.09
C VAL A 43 2.44 8.52 1.33
N ALA A 44 3.38 9.44 1.07
CA ALA A 44 4.51 9.16 0.20
C ALA A 44 5.84 9.66 0.80
N PRO A 45 6.97 9.02 0.46
CA PRO A 45 8.28 9.57 0.82
C PRO A 45 8.53 10.87 0.03
N ARG A 46 9.37 11.73 0.59
CA ARG A 46 9.88 12.86 -0.17
C ARG A 46 10.80 12.35 -1.27
N VAL A 47 10.60 12.84 -2.48
CA VAL A 47 11.49 12.52 -3.58
C VAL A 47 12.81 13.25 -3.36
N GLY A 48 13.88 12.48 -3.15
CA GLY A 48 15.24 13.00 -3.07
C GLY A 48 15.76 13.46 -4.43
N GLU A 49 16.82 14.27 -4.40
CA GLU A 49 17.55 14.61 -5.61
C GLU A 49 18.49 13.46 -5.97
N PHE A 50 18.50 13.07 -7.24
CA PHE A 50 19.51 12.14 -7.72
C PHE A 50 20.86 12.84 -7.79
N PRO A 51 21.96 12.17 -7.40
CA PRO A 51 23.28 12.77 -7.49
C PRO A 51 23.60 13.21 -8.94
N PRO A 52 24.00 14.46 -9.17
CA PRO A 52 24.37 14.94 -10.52
C PRO A 52 25.46 14.11 -11.20
N SER A 53 26.28 13.43 -10.40
CA SER A 53 27.36 12.55 -10.84
C SER A 53 26.91 11.33 -11.63
N LEU A 54 25.64 10.95 -11.55
CA LEU A 54 25.11 9.80 -12.30
C LEU A 54 24.94 10.10 -13.79
N GLY A 55 24.99 11.38 -14.22
CA GLY A 55 24.81 11.78 -15.61
C GLY A 55 23.46 11.40 -16.23
N LEU A 56 22.55 10.87 -15.43
CA LEU A 56 21.23 10.45 -15.86
C LEU A 56 20.29 11.64 -15.88
N ARG A 57 19.60 11.82 -17.01
CA ARG A 57 18.46 12.73 -17.08
C ARG A 57 17.20 11.94 -16.73
N PHE A 58 16.70 12.14 -15.53
CA PHE A 58 15.38 11.64 -15.16
C PHE A 58 14.31 12.58 -15.69
N PRO A 59 13.12 12.06 -16.04
CA PRO A 59 11.97 12.90 -16.30
C PRO A 59 11.74 13.81 -15.08
N GLU A 60 11.24 15.01 -15.32
CA GLU A 60 10.87 15.91 -14.25
C GLU A 60 9.87 15.21 -13.32
N ILE A 61 10.26 14.97 -12.07
CA ILE A 61 9.45 14.28 -11.09
C ILE A 61 8.75 15.34 -10.26
N ALA A 62 7.40 15.30 -10.25
CA ALA A 62 6.61 16.17 -9.40
C ALA A 62 6.85 15.82 -7.92
N ARG A 63 7.29 16.78 -7.12
CA ARG A 63 7.59 16.56 -5.69
C ARG A 63 6.33 16.49 -4.82
N THR A 64 5.21 17.00 -5.32
CA THR A 64 3.92 17.09 -4.61
C THR A 64 2.92 16.02 -5.07
N HIS A 65 3.30 15.17 -6.02
CA HIS A 65 2.44 14.16 -6.61
C HIS A 65 3.21 12.86 -6.82
N VAL A 66 2.51 11.76 -6.79
CA VAL A 66 3.01 10.46 -7.24
C VAL A 66 2.49 10.16 -8.65
N LEU A 67 3.35 9.59 -9.48
CA LEU A 67 2.96 9.12 -10.81
C LEU A 67 2.26 7.77 -10.69
N ALA A 68 1.01 7.71 -11.12
CA ALA A 68 0.31 6.46 -11.30
C ALA A 68 0.62 5.86 -12.68
N ILE A 69 0.64 4.54 -12.75
CA ILE A 69 0.79 3.77 -13.99
C ILE A 69 -0.38 2.82 -14.18
N ARG A 70 -0.65 2.47 -15.41
CA ARG A 70 -1.54 1.38 -15.81
C ARG A 70 -0.71 0.33 -16.52
N LEU A 71 -0.24 -0.66 -15.79
CA LEU A 71 0.81 -1.58 -16.19
C LEU A 71 2.12 -0.85 -16.55
N MET A 72 2.25 -0.36 -17.78
CA MET A 72 3.44 0.32 -18.29
C MET A 72 3.14 1.73 -18.82
N GLU A 73 1.87 2.12 -18.85
CA GLU A 73 1.45 3.42 -19.37
C GLU A 73 1.31 4.44 -18.25
N ASN A 74 1.61 5.70 -18.56
CA ASN A 74 1.36 6.80 -17.65
C ASN A 74 -0.16 6.98 -17.45
N ALA A 75 -0.60 6.93 -16.20
CA ALA A 75 -2.01 7.08 -15.82
C ALA A 75 -2.30 8.41 -15.08
N GLY A 76 -1.33 9.31 -15.06
CA GLY A 76 -1.47 10.64 -14.47
C GLY A 76 -0.85 10.78 -13.09
N TRP A 77 -1.01 11.97 -12.52
CA TRP A 77 -0.39 12.36 -11.27
C TRP A 77 -1.43 12.47 -10.16
N LEU A 78 -1.15 11.89 -9.01
CA LEU A 78 -1.99 11.92 -7.83
C LEU A 78 -1.32 12.75 -6.74
N LYS A 79 -2.07 13.70 -6.17
CA LYS A 79 -1.56 14.60 -5.13
C LYS A 79 -1.23 13.82 -3.86
N ILE A 80 -0.06 14.11 -3.28
CA ILE A 80 0.35 13.61 -1.97
C ILE A 80 -0.39 14.40 -0.89
N ASP A 81 -1.03 13.73 0.05
CA ASP A 81 -1.74 14.33 1.17
C ASP A 81 -0.86 14.50 2.40
N CYS A 82 0.10 13.59 2.60
CA CYS A 82 1.03 13.60 3.73
C CYS A 82 2.36 12.96 3.33
N TYR A 83 3.46 13.52 3.79
CA TYR A 83 4.77 12.90 3.63
C TYR A 83 5.04 11.89 4.74
N LEU A 84 5.79 10.82 4.43
CA LEU A 84 6.08 9.74 5.38
C LEU A 84 6.82 10.22 6.64
N ASP A 85 7.71 11.19 6.50
CA ASP A 85 8.44 11.80 7.62
C ASP A 85 7.54 12.63 8.57
N GLU A 86 6.32 12.96 8.14
CA GLU A 86 5.31 13.67 8.91
C GLU A 86 4.18 12.76 9.39
N ALA A 87 4.02 11.58 8.76
CA ALA A 87 2.93 10.65 9.05
C ALA A 87 3.11 9.98 10.42
N LYS A 88 2.07 10.03 11.25
CA LYS A 88 2.07 9.38 12.57
C LYS A 88 1.13 8.19 12.55
N VAL A 89 1.56 7.07 13.13
CA VAL A 89 0.74 5.87 13.29
C VAL A 89 -0.59 6.16 13.99
N ALA A 90 -0.59 7.09 14.95
CA ALA A 90 -1.80 7.47 15.70
C ALA A 90 -2.87 8.13 14.82
N ASP A 91 -2.48 8.74 13.70
CA ASP A 91 -3.40 9.49 12.83
C ASP A 91 -4.20 8.60 11.87
N TYR A 92 -3.86 7.32 11.77
CA TYR A 92 -4.46 6.40 10.81
C TYR A 92 -5.00 5.14 11.46
N ASP A 93 -6.09 4.61 10.93
CA ASP A 93 -6.73 3.36 11.39
C ASP A 93 -6.25 2.13 10.60
N ALA A 94 -5.73 2.34 9.40
CA ALA A 94 -5.16 1.27 8.56
C ALA A 94 -4.13 1.81 7.57
N VAL A 95 -3.31 0.92 7.02
CA VAL A 95 -2.41 1.21 5.89
C VAL A 95 -2.61 0.22 4.76
N ILE A 96 -2.60 0.73 3.52
CA ILE A 96 -2.62 -0.04 2.28
C ILE A 96 -1.31 0.20 1.53
N LEU A 97 -0.68 -0.87 1.09
CA LEU A 97 0.50 -0.89 0.23
C LEU A 97 0.08 -1.39 -1.15
N PRO A 98 -0.21 -0.49 -2.11
CA PRO A 98 -0.52 -0.88 -3.47
C PRO A 98 0.71 -1.38 -4.23
N GLY A 99 0.47 -2.00 -5.37
CA GLY A 99 1.50 -2.51 -6.25
C GLY A 99 1.90 -1.54 -7.36
N GLY A 100 1.98 -2.08 -8.57
CA GLY A 100 2.81 -1.57 -9.65
C GLY A 100 4.22 -2.08 -9.47
N CYS A 101 4.97 -2.25 -10.55
CA CYS A 101 6.33 -2.83 -10.43
C CYS A 101 7.29 -1.85 -9.75
N TRP A 102 7.20 -0.56 -10.04
CA TRP A 102 8.18 0.42 -9.61
C TRP A 102 7.90 1.00 -8.22
N ASN A 103 6.63 1.26 -7.89
CA ASN A 103 6.29 1.80 -6.59
C ASN A 103 6.83 0.95 -5.43
N PRO A 104 6.53 -0.35 -5.32
CA PRO A 104 7.03 -1.13 -4.19
C PRO A 104 8.54 -1.38 -4.24
N ASP A 105 9.13 -1.40 -5.44
CA ASP A 105 10.58 -1.56 -5.59
C ASP A 105 11.34 -0.39 -4.98
N PHE A 106 10.93 0.84 -5.25
CA PHE A 106 11.48 2.03 -4.60
C PHE A 106 11.08 2.14 -3.13
N LEU A 107 9.79 1.92 -2.83
CA LEU A 107 9.26 2.11 -1.49
C LEU A 107 9.86 1.15 -0.47
N ARG A 108 10.17 -0.09 -0.89
CA ARG A 108 10.79 -1.10 -0.01
C ARG A 108 12.18 -0.71 0.50
N ALA A 109 12.89 0.17 -0.18
CA ALA A 109 14.19 0.67 0.24
C ALA A 109 14.10 1.86 1.21
N ASP A 110 12.94 2.53 1.25
CA ASP A 110 12.71 3.67 2.12
C ASP A 110 12.49 3.23 3.57
N LYS A 111 13.28 3.82 4.48
CA LYS A 111 13.25 3.42 5.91
C LYS A 111 11.99 3.90 6.62
N ASP A 112 11.49 5.07 6.25
CA ASP A 112 10.27 5.61 6.87
C ASP A 112 9.06 4.80 6.44
N ALA A 113 9.00 4.35 5.16
CA ALA A 113 7.98 3.43 4.68
C ALA A 113 8.00 2.08 5.41
N GLN A 114 9.21 1.50 5.59
CA GLN A 114 9.37 0.25 6.35
C GLN A 114 8.92 0.41 7.80
N ASN A 115 9.35 1.48 8.47
CA ASN A 115 9.03 1.76 9.86
C ASN A 115 7.53 2.02 10.02
N PHE A 116 6.96 2.92 9.23
CA PHE A 116 5.54 3.25 9.29
C PHE A 116 4.67 2.01 9.10
N THR A 117 4.97 1.17 8.09
CA THR A 117 4.25 -0.07 7.83
C THR A 117 4.33 -1.04 9.01
N ARG A 118 5.54 -1.26 9.55
CA ARG A 118 5.76 -2.15 10.70
C ARG A 118 5.07 -1.64 11.95
N ASP A 119 5.14 -0.35 12.20
CA ASP A 119 4.58 0.26 13.41
C ASP A 119 3.04 0.28 13.36
N MET A 120 2.43 0.48 12.18
CA MET A 120 0.99 0.29 11.97
C MET A 120 0.56 -1.13 12.32
N HIS A 121 1.29 -2.13 11.82
CA HIS A 121 1.01 -3.53 12.12
C HIS A 121 1.20 -3.86 13.61
N ALA A 122 2.27 -3.39 14.23
CA ALA A 122 2.56 -3.60 15.65
C ALA A 122 1.51 -2.94 16.56
N ALA A 123 0.91 -1.84 16.12
CA ALA A 123 -0.21 -1.19 16.81
C ALA A 123 -1.55 -1.94 16.66
N GLY A 124 -1.57 -3.12 16.03
CA GLY A 124 -2.77 -3.92 15.81
C GLY A 124 -3.67 -3.41 14.68
N LYS A 125 -3.23 -2.41 13.92
CA LYS A 125 -4.02 -1.80 12.85
C LYS A 125 -3.95 -2.64 11.57
N PRO A 126 -5.04 -2.76 10.81
CA PRO A 126 -5.04 -3.47 9.53
C PRO A 126 -3.93 -2.96 8.61
N THR A 127 -3.10 -3.88 8.15
CA THR A 127 -1.96 -3.61 7.27
C THR A 127 -2.14 -4.44 6.02
N CYS A 128 -2.51 -3.78 4.92
CA CYS A 128 -2.88 -4.41 3.67
C CYS A 128 -1.76 -4.29 2.64
N GLY A 129 -1.55 -5.34 1.84
CA GLY A 129 -0.67 -5.30 0.68
C GLY A 129 -1.27 -6.05 -0.51
N ILE A 130 -1.19 -5.46 -1.69
CA ILE A 130 -1.71 -6.08 -2.91
C ILE A 130 -0.64 -6.09 -4.01
N CYS A 131 -0.69 -7.11 -4.86
CA CYS A 131 0.18 -7.26 -6.03
C CYS A 131 1.65 -7.31 -5.62
N HIS A 132 2.47 -6.31 -6.00
CA HIS A 132 3.86 -6.17 -5.57
C HIS A 132 4.01 -5.45 -4.21
N GLY A 133 2.94 -4.86 -3.67
CA GLY A 133 2.95 -4.15 -2.39
C GLY A 133 3.59 -4.91 -1.22
N PRO A 134 3.39 -6.24 -1.07
CA PRO A 134 4.04 -7.03 -0.04
C PRO A 134 5.58 -7.04 -0.04
N TRP A 135 6.24 -6.58 -1.10
CA TRP A 135 7.70 -6.37 -1.05
C TRP A 135 8.14 -5.39 0.05
N VAL A 136 7.31 -4.38 0.35
CA VAL A 136 7.58 -3.47 1.47
C VAL A 136 7.55 -4.24 2.80
N MET A 137 6.61 -5.17 2.95
CA MET A 137 6.48 -6.04 4.14
C MET A 137 7.67 -6.98 4.28
N VAL A 138 8.20 -7.52 3.15
CA VAL A 138 9.44 -8.32 3.12
C VAL A 138 10.60 -7.49 3.68
N SER A 139 10.80 -6.28 3.15
CA SER A 139 11.90 -5.40 3.57
C SER A 139 11.73 -4.89 5.01
N ALA A 140 10.50 -4.70 5.47
CA ALA A 140 10.17 -4.38 6.86
C ALA A 140 10.29 -5.57 7.82
N LYS A 141 10.64 -6.78 7.31
CA LYS A 141 10.81 -8.02 8.09
C LYS A 141 9.56 -8.45 8.87
N MET A 142 8.40 -8.29 8.27
CA MET A 142 7.10 -8.54 8.91
C MET A 142 6.54 -9.94 8.66
N LEU A 143 7.10 -10.69 7.70
CA LEU A 143 6.44 -11.88 7.15
C LEU A 143 6.87 -13.21 7.78
N LYS A 144 7.90 -13.23 8.62
CA LYS A 144 8.36 -14.48 9.25
C LYS A 144 7.25 -15.12 10.09
N GLY A 145 6.89 -16.36 9.73
CA GLY A 145 5.85 -17.14 10.41
C GLY A 145 4.41 -16.67 10.11
N LYS A 146 4.22 -15.76 9.15
CA LYS A 146 2.91 -15.27 8.73
C LYS A 146 2.39 -16.03 7.51
N LYS A 147 1.07 -16.12 7.39
CA LYS A 147 0.41 -16.51 6.14
C LYS A 147 0.24 -15.26 5.28
N ALA A 148 0.61 -15.35 4.01
CA ALA A 148 0.51 -14.22 3.10
C ALA A 148 0.37 -14.66 1.65
N THR A 149 -0.03 -13.74 0.78
CA THR A 149 -0.01 -13.90 -0.67
C THR A 149 0.49 -12.62 -1.34
N ALA A 150 0.79 -12.70 -2.61
CA ALA A 150 1.19 -11.57 -3.45
C ALA A 150 0.97 -11.96 -4.92
N VAL A 151 1.26 -11.06 -5.84
CA VAL A 151 1.35 -11.43 -7.26
C VAL A 151 2.35 -12.57 -7.43
N TRP A 152 2.07 -13.48 -8.34
CA TRP A 152 2.82 -14.75 -8.49
C TRP A 152 4.32 -14.56 -8.65
N ASN A 153 4.75 -13.51 -9.33
CA ASN A 153 6.16 -13.21 -9.59
C ASN A 153 7.00 -13.08 -8.31
N ILE A 154 6.40 -12.63 -7.21
CA ILE A 154 7.10 -12.31 -5.96
C ILE A 154 6.70 -13.23 -4.79
N GLN A 155 5.88 -14.23 -5.02
CA GLN A 155 5.52 -15.20 -3.97
C GLN A 155 6.75 -15.87 -3.37
N ILE A 156 7.75 -16.19 -4.19
CA ILE A 156 9.03 -16.75 -3.73
C ILE A 156 9.78 -15.81 -2.78
N ASP A 157 9.65 -14.50 -2.95
CA ASP A 157 10.29 -13.54 -2.05
C ASP A 157 9.64 -13.55 -0.66
N LEU A 158 8.32 -13.79 -0.61
CA LEU A 158 7.60 -13.94 0.65
C LEU A 158 8.02 -15.22 1.36
N GLU A 159 8.18 -16.34 0.62
CA GLU A 159 8.69 -17.60 1.17
C GLU A 159 10.10 -17.43 1.74
N ASN A 160 10.99 -16.78 0.97
CA ASN A 160 12.36 -16.47 1.42
C ASN A 160 12.38 -15.56 2.64
N ALA A 161 11.36 -14.72 2.83
CA ALA A 161 11.18 -13.90 4.03
C ALA A 161 10.58 -14.67 5.22
N GLY A 162 10.29 -15.96 5.05
CA GLY A 162 9.77 -16.86 6.08
C GLY A 162 8.25 -16.90 6.21
N ALA A 163 7.52 -16.43 5.20
CA ALA A 163 6.07 -16.57 5.13
C ALA A 163 5.65 -17.99 4.68
N THR A 164 4.46 -18.40 5.11
CA THR A 164 3.71 -19.47 4.46
C THR A 164 2.86 -18.83 3.36
N VAL A 165 3.26 -19.01 2.12
CA VAL A 165 2.52 -18.47 0.97
C VAL A 165 1.29 -19.31 0.69
N ILE A 166 0.15 -18.64 0.51
CA ILE A 166 -1.12 -19.27 0.15
C ILE A 166 -1.60 -18.60 -1.14
N ASP A 167 -1.72 -19.33 -2.22
CA ASP A 167 -2.19 -18.80 -3.51
C ASP A 167 -3.72 -18.66 -3.54
N GLU A 168 -4.22 -17.74 -2.72
CA GLU A 168 -5.63 -17.38 -2.61
C GLU A 168 -5.84 -15.90 -2.95
N PRO A 169 -7.02 -15.51 -3.44
CA PRO A 169 -7.31 -14.11 -3.79
C PRO A 169 -7.03 -13.11 -2.67
N CYS A 170 -7.26 -13.51 -1.43
CA CYS A 170 -6.98 -12.69 -0.26
C CYS A 170 -6.63 -13.61 0.92
N VAL A 171 -5.53 -13.32 1.59
CA VAL A 171 -5.07 -14.02 2.79
C VAL A 171 -5.08 -13.07 3.96
N VAL A 172 -5.70 -13.48 5.06
CA VAL A 172 -5.78 -12.73 6.32
C VAL A 172 -5.07 -13.52 7.40
N ASP A 173 -4.09 -12.90 8.05
CA ASP A 173 -3.39 -13.43 9.23
C ASP A 173 -3.35 -12.36 10.33
N GLY A 174 -4.32 -12.41 11.24
CA GLY A 174 -4.54 -11.34 12.20
C GLY A 174 -4.88 -10.03 11.49
N ASN A 175 -4.11 -8.99 11.75
CA ASN A 175 -4.26 -7.68 11.10
C ASN A 175 -3.41 -7.52 9.81
N LEU A 176 -2.74 -8.59 9.36
CA LEU A 176 -2.08 -8.62 8.07
C LEU A 176 -3.06 -9.12 7.00
N ILE A 177 -3.27 -8.34 5.94
CA ILE A 177 -4.19 -8.64 4.84
C ILE A 177 -3.41 -8.53 3.54
N THR A 178 -3.34 -9.61 2.77
CA THR A 178 -2.61 -9.60 1.49
C THR A 178 -3.47 -10.13 0.36
N ALA A 179 -3.28 -9.61 -0.86
CA ALA A 179 -3.99 -10.01 -2.07
C ALA A 179 -3.05 -10.08 -3.27
N ARG A 180 -3.42 -10.85 -4.30
CA ARG A 180 -2.51 -11.19 -5.40
C ARG A 180 -2.46 -10.15 -6.51
N PHE A 181 -3.62 -9.67 -6.96
CA PHE A 181 -3.72 -8.92 -8.20
C PHE A 181 -4.91 -7.96 -8.17
N PRO A 182 -4.99 -6.93 -9.06
CA PRO A 182 -6.11 -5.99 -9.08
C PRO A 182 -7.52 -6.60 -9.05
N TYR A 183 -7.72 -7.76 -9.67
CA TYR A 183 -9.01 -8.49 -9.60
C TYR A 183 -9.40 -8.95 -8.20
N ASP A 184 -8.42 -9.10 -7.31
CA ASP A 184 -8.61 -9.53 -5.93
C ASP A 184 -8.81 -8.33 -4.97
N LEU A 185 -8.69 -7.09 -5.47
CA LEU A 185 -8.87 -5.86 -4.70
C LEU A 185 -10.19 -5.83 -3.91
N PRO A 186 -11.35 -6.22 -4.48
CA PRO A 186 -12.61 -6.24 -3.72
C PRO A 186 -12.56 -7.15 -2.49
N ARG A 187 -11.84 -8.28 -2.57
CA ARG A 187 -11.67 -9.20 -1.44
C ARG A 187 -10.82 -8.60 -0.33
N MET A 188 -9.74 -7.91 -0.69
CA MET A 188 -8.89 -7.20 0.27
C MET A 188 -9.65 -6.07 0.95
N ILE A 189 -10.39 -5.27 0.20
CA ILE A 189 -11.19 -4.16 0.75
C ILE A 189 -12.30 -4.66 1.68
N ASP A 190 -12.96 -5.77 1.33
CA ASP A 190 -13.97 -6.39 2.20
C ASP A 190 -13.36 -6.86 3.54
N ALA A 191 -12.20 -7.52 3.48
CA ALA A 191 -11.48 -7.94 4.68
C ALA A 191 -11.04 -6.76 5.55
N LEU A 192 -10.52 -5.69 4.93
CA LEU A 192 -10.16 -4.45 5.60
C LEU A 192 -11.37 -3.79 6.29
N ALA A 193 -12.48 -3.63 5.55
CA ALA A 193 -13.69 -3.01 6.07
C ALA A 193 -14.24 -3.77 7.30
N LYS A 194 -14.26 -5.10 7.25
CA LYS A 194 -14.66 -5.94 8.38
C LYS A 194 -13.83 -5.68 9.64
N GLN A 195 -12.51 -5.54 9.50
CA GLN A 195 -11.62 -5.24 10.63
C GLN A 195 -11.84 -3.82 11.15
N LEU A 196 -12.01 -2.83 10.26
CA LEU A 196 -12.25 -1.44 10.66
C LEU A 196 -13.58 -1.23 11.39
N VAL A 197 -14.61 -2.01 11.06
CA VAL A 197 -15.93 -1.95 11.73
C VAL A 197 -15.91 -2.67 13.06
N ALA A 198 -15.07 -3.69 13.23
CA ALA A 198 -14.94 -4.46 14.47
C ALA A 198 -14.05 -3.77 15.53
N ALA A 199 -13.26 -2.78 15.13
CA ALA A 199 -12.37 -1.97 15.97
C ALA A 199 -13.08 -0.69 16.41
#